data_56041d8585ad3394cf618901f7bc5003
#
_entry.id   56041d8585ad3394cf618901f7bc5003
#
_cell.length_a   1.000
_cell.length_b   1.000
_cell.length_c   1.000
_cell.angle_alpha   90.00
_cell.angle_beta   90.00
_cell.angle_gamma   90.00
#
_symmetry.space_group_name_H-M   'P 1'
#
loop_
_entity.id
_entity.type
_entity.pdbx_description
1 polymer ?
#
loop_
_entity_poly.entity_id
_entity_poly.type
_entity_poly.pdbx_seq_one_letter_code
_entity_poly.pdbx_strand_id
1 'polypeptide(L)'
;MPTAGGVLVTVENRGARDLLRVPYAGTEPDVVIGGPRARSTPSPHAAGVTVAAVADARTPGELVALRDGGETTLTSFGRDLDVLPIEELNGTAPDGYPVHGWIVRPAGEGPHPVLLMIHGGPFTQYGWHVFDEAQVYASAGYAVVMGNPRGSSGYGQAHGRHIIGDVGRLSAIDLLALLDAALATGGLDASRTGVLGGSHGGFMTTWLAAHHGERFKAAISERALNAIDSFHGSSDIGWSFTRDLYGEDPARWVEQSPLTHADKIEIPFLIIHSEHDWRCPVEQAQRLFVKLRLRGVETELLLFPGEGHELSRSGLPSHRAARFEAVLDWWGRHL
;
A
#
# COMPACT_ATOMS: atom_id res chain seq x y z
N MET A 1 23.65 10.11 -5.18
CA MET A 1 25.01 9.66 -5.50
C MET A 1 25.80 10.81 -6.12
N PRO A 2 27.04 11.09 -5.70
CA PRO A 2 27.84 12.19 -6.24
C PRO A 2 28.24 11.91 -7.70
N THR A 3 28.26 12.97 -8.51
CA THR A 3 28.75 13.02 -9.88
C THR A 3 29.64 14.25 -10.04
N ALA A 4 30.24 14.47 -11.21
CA ALA A 4 31.07 15.66 -11.45
C ALA A 4 30.28 16.99 -11.33
N GLY A 5 28.99 17.00 -11.61
CA GLY A 5 28.16 18.22 -11.64
C GLY A 5 27.12 18.34 -10.50
N GLY A 6 27.06 17.40 -9.54
CA GLY A 6 26.07 17.43 -8.49
C GLY A 6 25.83 16.06 -7.87
N VAL A 7 24.71 15.92 -7.15
CA VAL A 7 24.27 14.65 -6.53
C VAL A 7 23.04 14.13 -7.26
N LEU A 8 23.08 12.88 -7.72
CA LEU A 8 21.87 12.19 -8.20
C LEU A 8 21.08 11.68 -7.01
N VAL A 9 19.78 12.00 -7.00
CA VAL A 9 18.81 11.57 -5.99
C VAL A 9 17.54 11.03 -6.66
N THR A 10 16.92 10.03 -6.05
CA THR A 10 15.57 9.58 -6.42
C THR A 10 14.56 10.27 -5.54
N VAL A 11 13.47 10.78 -6.13
CA VAL A 11 12.40 11.49 -5.44
C VAL A 11 11.06 10.87 -5.82
N GLU A 12 10.25 10.57 -4.84
CA GLU A 12 8.88 10.12 -5.05
C GLU A 12 8.01 11.29 -5.51
N ASN A 13 7.23 11.07 -6.57
CA ASN A 13 6.41 12.09 -7.20
C ASN A 13 5.14 11.46 -7.77
N ARG A 14 4.01 11.58 -7.04
CA ARG A 14 2.66 11.15 -7.47
C ARG A 14 2.63 9.75 -8.08
N GLY A 15 3.15 8.77 -7.35
CA GLY A 15 3.24 7.38 -7.78
C GLY A 15 4.43 7.06 -8.70
N ALA A 16 5.13 8.08 -9.19
CA ALA A 16 6.42 7.90 -9.86
C ALA A 16 7.58 8.01 -8.87
N ARG A 17 8.76 7.64 -9.36
CA ARG A 17 10.02 7.91 -8.66
C ARG A 17 10.99 8.51 -9.67
N ASP A 18 11.16 9.83 -9.61
CA ASP A 18 11.99 10.61 -10.53
C ASP A 18 13.45 10.57 -10.12
N LEU A 19 14.35 10.65 -11.12
CA LEU A 19 15.77 10.84 -10.92
C LEU A 19 16.11 12.31 -11.14
N LEU A 20 16.58 12.98 -10.09
CA LEU A 20 16.96 14.37 -10.11
C LEU A 20 18.49 14.49 -9.98
N ARG A 21 19.08 15.54 -10.57
CA ARG A 21 20.41 16.04 -10.25
C ARG A 21 20.29 17.29 -9.40
N VAL A 22 20.85 17.24 -8.20
CA VAL A 22 20.99 18.40 -7.32
C VAL A 22 22.39 18.97 -7.53
N PRO A 23 22.56 20.15 -8.14
CA PRO A 23 23.86 20.74 -8.38
C PRO A 23 24.61 21.08 -7.09
N TYR A 24 25.94 21.06 -7.11
CA TYR A 24 26.76 21.49 -5.96
C TYR A 24 26.68 23.00 -5.68
N ALA A 25 26.36 23.80 -6.68
CA ALA A 25 26.19 25.24 -6.58
C ALA A 25 24.72 25.61 -6.81
N GLY A 26 24.03 25.92 -5.77
CA GLY A 26 22.77 26.64 -5.50
C GLY A 26 21.77 26.93 -6.63
N THR A 27 21.56 26.01 -7.57
CA THR A 27 20.50 26.09 -8.60
C THR A 27 19.41 25.06 -8.28
N GLU A 28 18.24 25.23 -8.90
CA GLU A 28 17.15 24.27 -8.80
C GLU A 28 17.58 22.88 -9.31
N PRO A 29 17.05 21.79 -8.72
CA PRO A 29 17.34 20.45 -9.21
C PRO A 29 16.86 20.24 -10.66
N ASP A 30 17.69 19.57 -11.47
CA ASP A 30 17.34 19.17 -12.82
C ASP A 30 16.68 17.79 -12.82
N VAL A 31 15.55 17.61 -13.53
CA VAL A 31 14.97 16.30 -13.77
C VAL A 31 15.84 15.59 -14.83
N VAL A 32 16.54 14.54 -14.40
CA VAL A 32 17.34 13.69 -15.31
C VAL A 32 16.45 12.68 -16.02
N ILE A 33 15.54 12.04 -15.25
CA ILE A 33 14.49 11.19 -15.79
C ILE A 33 13.23 11.38 -14.95
N GLY A 34 12.11 11.67 -15.61
CA GLY A 34 10.78 11.79 -15.02
C GLY A 34 9.75 10.88 -15.70
N GLY A 35 8.48 11.04 -15.31
CA GLY A 35 7.32 10.35 -15.89
C GLY A 35 6.85 9.13 -15.12
N PRO A 36 5.77 8.47 -15.60
CA PRO A 36 5.01 7.45 -14.89
C PRO A 36 5.79 6.12 -14.76
N ARG A 37 6.87 6.13 -14.03
CA ARG A 37 7.80 5.00 -13.82
C ARG A 37 8.39 5.06 -12.42
N ALA A 38 8.74 3.90 -11.86
CA ALA A 38 9.51 3.77 -10.62
C ALA A 38 10.96 3.41 -10.94
N ARG A 39 11.92 4.15 -10.36
CA ARG A 39 13.36 3.93 -10.57
C ARG A 39 14.04 3.60 -9.26
N SER A 40 15.00 2.67 -9.34
CA SER A 40 15.93 2.41 -8.24
C SER A 40 17.01 3.50 -8.17
N THR A 41 17.76 3.46 -7.09
CA THR A 41 18.98 4.29 -6.96
C THR A 41 19.94 4.01 -8.13
N PRO A 42 20.37 5.03 -8.87
CA PRO A 42 21.23 4.86 -10.02
C PRO A 42 22.66 4.49 -9.59
N SER A 43 23.37 3.78 -10.47
CA SER A 43 24.80 3.48 -10.33
C SER A 43 25.57 4.25 -11.40
N PRO A 44 26.16 5.43 -11.11
CA PRO A 44 26.96 6.17 -12.06
C PRO A 44 28.33 5.54 -12.26
N HIS A 45 28.85 5.61 -13.48
CA HIS A 45 30.19 5.16 -13.86
C HIS A 45 31.05 6.32 -14.40
N ALA A 46 32.36 6.23 -14.21
CA ALA A 46 33.31 7.28 -14.61
C ALA A 46 33.31 7.61 -16.13
N ALA A 47 32.82 6.70 -16.98
CA ALA A 47 32.67 6.92 -18.42
C ALA A 47 31.38 7.69 -18.79
N GLY A 48 30.73 8.36 -17.85
CA GLY A 48 29.51 9.14 -18.11
C GLY A 48 28.23 8.31 -18.30
N VAL A 49 28.28 7.00 -18.03
CA VAL A 49 27.09 6.13 -18.06
C VAL A 49 26.53 6.00 -16.67
N THR A 50 25.21 6.10 -16.55
CA THR A 50 24.49 5.79 -15.33
C THR A 50 23.54 4.62 -15.60
N VAL A 51 23.55 3.59 -14.77
CA VAL A 51 22.62 2.46 -14.88
C VAL A 51 21.63 2.52 -13.72
N ALA A 52 20.34 2.28 -14.01
CA ALA A 52 19.28 2.17 -13.01
C ALA A 52 18.36 1.00 -13.36
N ALA A 53 17.71 0.40 -12.36
CA ALA A 53 16.56 -0.44 -12.61
C ALA A 53 15.32 0.46 -12.73
N VAL A 54 14.52 0.25 -13.76
CA VAL A 54 13.32 1.03 -14.07
C VAL A 54 12.14 0.08 -14.20
N ALA A 55 11.15 0.24 -13.34
CA ALA A 55 9.87 -0.44 -13.40
C ALA A 55 8.80 0.53 -13.94
N ASP A 56 7.83 0.01 -14.67
CA ASP A 56 6.67 0.76 -15.14
C ASP A 56 5.40 -0.10 -15.11
N ALA A 57 4.32 0.37 -15.71
CA ALA A 57 3.04 -0.34 -15.75
C ALA A 57 3.07 -1.68 -16.50
N ARG A 58 4.17 -2.04 -17.18
CA ARG A 58 4.32 -3.25 -18.00
C ARG A 58 5.44 -4.17 -17.55
N THR A 59 6.39 -3.66 -16.78
CA THR A 59 7.53 -4.44 -16.32
C THR A 59 7.81 -4.21 -14.83
N PRO A 60 8.12 -5.26 -14.06
CA PRO A 60 8.52 -5.13 -12.67
C PRO A 60 9.92 -4.50 -12.52
N GLY A 61 10.71 -4.45 -13.59
CA GLY A 61 12.01 -3.78 -13.62
C GLY A 61 12.90 -4.25 -14.74
N GLU A 62 13.46 -3.27 -15.49
CA GLU A 62 14.49 -3.47 -16.49
C GLU A 62 15.74 -2.67 -16.12
N LEU A 63 16.92 -3.15 -16.51
CA LEU A 63 18.13 -2.35 -16.45
C LEU A 63 18.16 -1.37 -17.60
N VAL A 64 18.39 -0.11 -17.28
CA VAL A 64 18.42 0.99 -18.24
C VAL A 64 19.73 1.76 -18.09
N ALA A 65 20.43 1.96 -19.19
CA ALA A 65 21.61 2.82 -19.25
C ALA A 65 21.24 4.22 -19.73
N LEU A 66 21.78 5.21 -19.06
CA LEU A 66 21.65 6.63 -19.34
C LEU A 66 23.00 7.17 -19.79
N ARG A 67 23.08 7.75 -20.99
CA ARG A 67 24.25 8.39 -21.54
C ARG A 67 23.84 9.60 -22.37
N ASP A 68 24.48 10.73 -22.14
CA ASP A 68 24.34 11.97 -22.94
C ASP A 68 22.86 12.40 -23.12
N GLY A 69 22.01 12.19 -22.08
CA GLY A 69 20.58 12.48 -22.11
C GLY A 69 19.73 11.43 -22.83
N GLY A 70 20.33 10.39 -23.39
CA GLY A 70 19.63 9.24 -24.00
C GLY A 70 19.42 8.10 -23.00
N GLU A 71 18.37 7.32 -23.23
CA GLU A 71 17.99 6.14 -22.44
C GLU A 71 18.05 4.89 -23.34
N THR A 72 18.70 3.82 -22.87
CA THR A 72 18.77 2.52 -23.55
C THR A 72 18.42 1.41 -22.58
N THR A 73 17.38 0.64 -22.87
CA THR A 73 17.01 -0.55 -22.09
C THR A 73 17.99 -1.68 -22.42
N LEU A 74 18.59 -2.27 -21.38
CA LEU A 74 19.63 -3.30 -21.50
C LEU A 74 19.09 -4.72 -21.33
N THR A 75 17.92 -4.89 -20.71
CA THR A 75 17.31 -6.19 -20.41
C THR A 75 15.88 -6.26 -20.91
N SER A 76 15.25 -7.43 -20.80
CA SER A 76 13.88 -7.65 -21.22
C SER A 76 13.19 -8.68 -20.30
N PHE A 77 13.35 -8.51 -19.00
CA PHE A 77 12.79 -9.43 -17.98
C PHE A 77 11.27 -9.44 -17.99
N GLY A 78 10.63 -8.31 -18.34
CA GLY A 78 9.18 -8.19 -18.44
C GLY A 78 8.57 -8.66 -19.76
N ARG A 79 9.38 -9.13 -20.74
CA ARG A 79 8.91 -9.45 -22.11
C ARG A 79 7.74 -10.44 -22.15
N ASP A 80 7.82 -11.48 -21.33
CA ASP A 80 6.89 -12.60 -21.35
C ASP A 80 5.83 -12.50 -20.23
N LEU A 81 5.73 -11.34 -19.57
CA LEU A 81 4.70 -11.10 -18.57
C LEU A 81 3.41 -10.61 -19.23
N ASP A 82 2.34 -11.37 -19.02
CA ASP A 82 0.98 -10.94 -19.37
C ASP A 82 0.40 -10.14 -18.22
N VAL A 83 0.59 -8.81 -18.26
CA VAL A 83 0.13 -7.89 -17.22
C VAL A 83 -1.11 -7.15 -17.64
N LEU A 84 -2.09 -7.08 -16.75
CA LEU A 84 -3.29 -6.28 -16.92
C LEU A 84 -2.96 -4.78 -16.81
N PRO A 85 -3.60 -3.92 -17.62
CA PRO A 85 -3.35 -2.49 -17.60
C PRO A 85 -3.64 -1.86 -16.23
N ILE A 86 -2.81 -0.90 -15.85
CA ILE A 86 -3.05 -0.02 -14.71
C ILE A 86 -3.62 1.30 -15.22
N GLU A 87 -4.77 1.71 -14.70
CA GLU A 87 -5.46 2.95 -15.04
C GLU A 87 -5.39 3.93 -13.88
N GLU A 88 -5.06 5.19 -14.15
CA GLU A 88 -5.00 6.25 -13.14
C GLU A 88 -6.42 6.67 -12.71
N LEU A 89 -6.62 6.84 -11.42
CA LEU A 89 -7.85 7.33 -10.82
C LEU A 89 -7.60 8.66 -10.10
N ASN A 90 -8.51 9.61 -10.32
CA ASN A 90 -8.56 10.85 -9.59
C ASN A 90 -9.97 11.06 -9.04
N GLY A 91 -10.07 11.62 -7.85
CA GLY A 91 -11.35 11.94 -7.22
C GLY A 91 -11.19 13.11 -6.26
N THR A 92 -12.27 13.40 -5.55
CA THR A 92 -12.30 14.46 -4.54
C THR A 92 -13.01 13.94 -3.30
N ALA A 93 -12.36 14.04 -2.16
CA ALA A 93 -12.95 13.69 -0.87
C ALA A 93 -14.06 14.68 -0.49
N PRO A 94 -15.00 14.30 0.40
CA PRO A 94 -16.12 15.16 0.80
C PRO A 94 -15.71 16.51 1.40
N ASP A 95 -14.51 16.60 1.95
CA ASP A 95 -13.93 17.85 2.48
C ASP A 95 -13.20 18.70 1.41
N GLY A 96 -13.32 18.30 0.13
CA GLY A 96 -12.71 18.99 -1.01
C GLY A 96 -11.25 18.59 -1.27
N TYR A 97 -10.69 17.64 -0.51
CA TYR A 97 -9.31 17.22 -0.72
C TYR A 97 -9.18 16.33 -1.96
N PRO A 98 -8.19 16.55 -2.84
CA PRO A 98 -7.98 15.71 -4.02
C PRO A 98 -7.44 14.33 -3.61
N VAL A 99 -8.01 13.27 -4.17
CA VAL A 99 -7.55 11.88 -3.97
C VAL A 99 -7.03 11.31 -5.28
N HIS A 100 -5.98 10.51 -5.19
CA HIS A 100 -5.28 9.95 -6.35
C HIS A 100 -4.95 8.48 -6.12
N GLY A 101 -5.04 7.68 -7.18
CA GLY A 101 -4.77 6.26 -7.13
C GLY A 101 -4.84 5.59 -8.49
N TRP A 102 -5.02 4.29 -8.47
CA TRP A 102 -5.06 3.45 -9.68
C TRP A 102 -6.08 2.35 -9.53
N ILE A 103 -6.50 1.81 -10.68
CA ILE A 103 -7.29 0.58 -10.76
C ILE A 103 -6.63 -0.39 -11.74
N VAL A 104 -6.61 -1.67 -11.37
CA VAL A 104 -6.33 -2.79 -12.29
C VAL A 104 -7.62 -3.57 -12.45
N ARG A 105 -8.09 -3.68 -13.69
CA ARG A 105 -9.34 -4.38 -14.00
C ARG A 105 -9.08 -5.80 -14.48
N PRO A 106 -9.94 -6.76 -14.13
CA PRO A 106 -9.92 -8.08 -14.75
C PRO A 106 -10.17 -7.99 -16.26
N ALA A 107 -9.75 -9.02 -16.98
CA ALA A 107 -10.18 -9.21 -18.37
C ALA A 107 -11.67 -9.60 -18.43
N GLY A 108 -12.32 -9.25 -19.55
CA GLY A 108 -13.73 -9.60 -19.81
C GLY A 108 -14.73 -8.52 -19.40
N GLU A 109 -16.00 -8.84 -19.61
CA GLU A 109 -17.11 -7.94 -19.29
C GLU A 109 -17.48 -8.03 -17.81
N GLY A 110 -17.72 -6.87 -17.17
CA GLY A 110 -18.19 -6.77 -15.79
C GLY A 110 -19.71 -7.00 -15.63
N PRO A 111 -20.28 -6.70 -14.46
CA PRO A 111 -19.64 -5.99 -13.37
C PRO A 111 -18.76 -6.89 -12.50
N HIS A 112 -17.50 -6.45 -12.26
CA HIS A 112 -16.52 -7.16 -11.45
C HIS A 112 -16.64 -6.84 -9.96
N PRO A 113 -16.41 -7.79 -9.05
CA PRO A 113 -16.22 -7.50 -7.63
C PRO A 113 -14.99 -6.62 -7.42
N VAL A 114 -14.98 -5.81 -6.36
CA VAL A 114 -13.97 -4.78 -6.13
C VAL A 114 -13.18 -5.05 -4.86
N LEU A 115 -11.88 -4.89 -4.92
CA LEU A 115 -10.99 -4.91 -3.77
C LEU A 115 -10.38 -3.52 -3.57
N LEU A 116 -10.69 -2.87 -2.44
CA LEU A 116 -9.97 -1.69 -1.99
C LEU A 116 -8.69 -2.15 -1.30
N MET A 117 -7.55 -1.98 -1.96
CA MET A 117 -6.24 -2.40 -1.45
C MET A 117 -5.47 -1.19 -0.91
N ILE A 118 -5.01 -1.28 0.35
CA ILE A 118 -4.44 -0.17 1.10
C ILE A 118 -2.98 -0.45 1.42
N HIS A 119 -2.09 0.47 1.04
CA HIS A 119 -0.65 0.33 1.29
C HIS A 119 -0.27 0.52 2.76
N GLY A 120 0.89 0.01 3.11
CA GLY A 120 1.53 0.22 4.41
C GLY A 120 2.13 1.63 4.55
N GLY A 121 2.90 1.84 5.61
CA GLY A 121 3.58 3.12 5.86
C GLY A 121 3.08 3.78 7.15
N PRO A 122 2.33 4.90 7.10
CA PRO A 122 1.60 5.55 5.99
C PRO A 122 2.46 6.26 4.95
N PHE A 123 3.68 6.68 5.29
CA PHE A 123 4.57 7.49 4.45
C PHE A 123 5.23 6.67 3.33
N THR A 124 4.42 5.97 2.53
CA THR A 124 4.78 5.29 1.29
C THR A 124 3.77 5.64 0.21
N GLN A 125 3.88 5.05 -0.97
CA GLN A 125 2.91 5.24 -2.05
C GLN A 125 2.76 3.98 -2.90
N TYR A 126 1.57 3.75 -3.45
CA TYR A 126 1.37 3.00 -4.69
C TYR A 126 1.81 3.85 -5.89
N GLY A 127 2.04 3.22 -7.02
CA GLY A 127 2.51 3.99 -8.17
C GLY A 127 2.56 3.21 -9.48
N TRP A 128 3.28 3.80 -10.41
CA TRP A 128 3.45 3.37 -11.79
C TRP A 128 4.44 2.21 -11.93
N HIS A 129 4.08 1.04 -11.42
CA HIS A 129 4.84 -0.20 -11.60
C HIS A 129 3.92 -1.40 -11.51
N VAL A 130 4.32 -2.50 -12.12
CA VAL A 130 3.65 -3.78 -11.94
C VAL A 130 3.70 -4.15 -10.45
N PHE A 131 2.51 -4.24 -9.84
CA PHE A 131 2.37 -4.68 -8.46
C PHE A 131 1.76 -6.08 -8.45
N ASP A 132 2.53 -7.06 -8.01
CA ASP A 132 2.19 -8.49 -8.14
C ASP A 132 0.87 -8.84 -7.47
N GLU A 133 0.59 -8.30 -6.28
CA GLU A 133 -0.68 -8.57 -5.59
C GLU A 133 -1.88 -8.08 -6.40
N ALA A 134 -1.81 -6.88 -6.97
CA ALA A 134 -2.89 -6.34 -7.80
C ALA A 134 -3.10 -7.19 -9.07
N GLN A 135 -2.00 -7.65 -9.68
CA GLN A 135 -2.07 -8.51 -10.87
C GLN A 135 -2.69 -9.87 -10.56
N VAL A 136 -2.29 -10.50 -9.45
CA VAL A 136 -2.85 -11.80 -9.01
C VAL A 136 -4.35 -11.69 -8.76
N TYR A 137 -4.78 -10.67 -8.02
CA TYR A 137 -6.21 -10.51 -7.71
C TYR A 137 -7.02 -10.13 -8.96
N ALA A 138 -6.50 -9.27 -9.82
CA ALA A 138 -7.18 -8.92 -11.05
C ALA A 138 -7.26 -10.09 -12.02
N SER A 139 -6.21 -10.91 -12.13
CA SER A 139 -6.24 -12.15 -12.92
C SER A 139 -7.24 -13.18 -12.36
N ALA A 140 -7.56 -13.11 -11.07
CA ALA A 140 -8.58 -13.94 -10.42
C ALA A 140 -10.01 -13.38 -10.56
N GLY A 141 -10.21 -12.24 -11.25
CA GLY A 141 -11.52 -11.67 -11.54
C GLY A 141 -11.96 -10.50 -10.67
N TYR A 142 -11.08 -9.96 -9.82
CA TYR A 142 -11.38 -8.83 -8.93
C TYR A 142 -10.80 -7.52 -9.47
N ALA A 143 -11.59 -6.47 -9.58
CA ALA A 143 -11.04 -5.14 -9.84
C ALA A 143 -10.32 -4.62 -8.59
N VAL A 144 -9.07 -4.22 -8.73
CA VAL A 144 -8.23 -3.80 -7.59
C VAL A 144 -8.03 -2.29 -7.61
N VAL A 145 -8.57 -1.60 -6.62
CA VAL A 145 -8.43 -0.15 -6.42
C VAL A 145 -7.33 0.12 -5.41
N MET A 146 -6.32 0.88 -5.83
CA MET A 146 -5.14 1.24 -5.03
C MET A 146 -5.07 2.75 -4.89
N GLY A 147 -4.93 3.26 -3.67
CA GLY A 147 -4.95 4.70 -3.42
C GLY A 147 -3.81 5.21 -2.57
N ASN A 148 -3.48 6.48 -2.78
CA ASN A 148 -2.55 7.25 -1.96
C ASN A 148 -3.32 8.31 -1.16
N PRO A 149 -3.91 7.95 0.00
CA PRO A 149 -4.61 8.89 0.86
C PRO A 149 -3.64 9.92 1.46
N ARG A 150 -4.18 10.97 2.06
CA ARG A 150 -3.39 11.87 2.92
C ARG A 150 -2.47 11.05 3.85
N GLY A 151 -1.24 11.50 4.01
CA GLY A 151 -0.18 10.74 4.70
C GLY A 151 0.78 10.03 3.76
N SER A 152 0.39 9.73 2.52
CA SER A 152 1.27 9.07 1.54
C SER A 152 2.44 9.96 1.15
N SER A 153 3.56 9.34 0.75
CA SER A 153 4.69 10.05 0.17
C SER A 153 4.44 10.46 -1.29
N GLY A 154 5.31 11.32 -1.84
CA GLY A 154 5.23 11.73 -3.25
C GLY A 154 4.30 12.91 -3.55
N TYR A 155 3.61 13.47 -2.55
CA TYR A 155 2.66 14.58 -2.70
C TYR A 155 3.07 15.85 -1.92
N GLY A 156 4.32 15.89 -1.46
CA GLY A 156 4.86 16.99 -0.66
C GLY A 156 4.63 16.84 0.84
N GLN A 157 5.38 17.63 1.62
CA GLN A 157 5.40 17.52 3.07
C GLN A 157 4.04 17.83 3.73
N ALA A 158 3.29 18.79 3.19
CA ALA A 158 1.97 19.16 3.73
C ALA A 158 1.00 17.97 3.65
N HIS A 159 0.97 17.25 2.51
CA HIS A 159 0.15 16.05 2.33
C HIS A 159 0.56 14.94 3.32
N GLY A 160 1.85 14.64 3.43
CA GLY A 160 2.35 13.62 4.35
C GLY A 160 2.00 13.91 5.81
N ARG A 161 2.13 15.16 6.25
CA ARG A 161 1.87 15.56 7.63
C ARG A 161 0.39 15.75 7.98
N HIS A 162 -0.49 15.78 7.00
CA HIS A 162 -1.91 16.11 7.19
C HIS A 162 -2.65 15.15 8.14
N ILE A 163 -2.24 13.89 8.20
CA ILE A 163 -2.88 12.85 9.02
C ILE A 163 -2.41 12.83 10.48
N ILE A 164 -1.37 13.60 10.85
CA ILE A 164 -0.82 13.57 12.21
C ILE A 164 -1.91 13.95 13.22
N GLY A 165 -2.15 13.05 14.17
CA GLY A 165 -3.15 13.23 15.22
C GLY A 165 -4.57 12.75 14.86
N ASP A 166 -4.84 12.36 13.59
CA ASP A 166 -6.15 11.86 13.15
C ASP A 166 -6.02 10.88 11.96
N VAL A 167 -5.21 9.86 12.16
CA VAL A 167 -4.76 8.95 11.10
C VAL A 167 -5.91 8.15 10.49
N GLY A 168 -6.73 7.53 11.33
CA GLY A 168 -7.79 6.62 10.88
C GLY A 168 -8.88 7.35 10.10
N ARG A 169 -9.40 8.44 10.65
CA ARG A 169 -10.53 9.17 10.04
C ARG A 169 -10.16 9.85 8.73
N LEU A 170 -9.04 10.56 8.68
CA LEU A 170 -8.64 11.30 7.48
C LEU A 170 -8.27 10.36 6.33
N SER A 171 -7.54 9.27 6.61
CA SER A 171 -7.24 8.27 5.59
C SER A 171 -8.50 7.54 5.10
N ALA A 172 -9.48 7.28 5.99
CA ALA A 172 -10.75 6.64 5.62
C ALA A 172 -11.56 7.50 4.65
N ILE A 173 -11.65 8.81 4.89
CA ILE A 173 -12.35 9.76 4.00
C ILE A 173 -11.77 9.68 2.58
N ASP A 174 -10.45 9.70 2.44
CA ASP A 174 -9.77 9.66 1.14
C ASP A 174 -9.92 8.32 0.43
N LEU A 175 -9.76 7.23 1.17
CA LEU A 175 -9.88 5.86 0.62
C LEU A 175 -11.30 5.57 0.12
N LEU A 176 -12.32 5.98 0.87
CA LEU A 176 -13.72 5.83 0.46
C LEU A 176 -14.04 6.71 -0.76
N ALA A 177 -13.55 7.94 -0.79
CA ALA A 177 -13.73 8.81 -1.95
C ALA A 177 -13.07 8.24 -3.22
N LEU A 178 -11.91 7.60 -3.09
CA LEU A 178 -11.26 6.93 -4.22
C LEU A 178 -12.04 5.68 -4.66
N LEU A 179 -12.57 4.88 -3.71
CA LEU A 179 -13.45 3.77 -4.03
C LEU A 179 -14.70 4.24 -4.79
N ASP A 180 -15.32 5.34 -4.35
CA ASP A 180 -16.47 5.92 -5.03
C ASP A 180 -16.13 6.43 -6.44
N ALA A 181 -14.97 7.04 -6.60
CA ALA A 181 -14.45 7.45 -7.91
C ALA A 181 -14.26 6.24 -8.84
N ALA A 182 -13.72 5.13 -8.33
CA ALA A 182 -13.58 3.89 -9.09
C ALA A 182 -14.95 3.33 -9.51
N LEU A 183 -15.88 3.21 -8.57
CA LEU A 183 -17.24 2.70 -8.84
C LEU A 183 -17.99 3.54 -9.88
N ALA A 184 -17.76 4.85 -9.89
CA ALA A 184 -18.37 5.76 -10.87
C ALA A 184 -17.86 5.55 -12.31
N THR A 185 -16.71 4.87 -12.50
CA THR A 185 -16.22 4.57 -13.87
C THR A 185 -17.00 3.48 -14.59
N GLY A 186 -17.87 2.74 -13.89
CA GLY A 186 -18.66 1.65 -14.43
C GLY A 186 -17.92 0.30 -14.51
N GLY A 187 -18.68 -0.76 -14.81
CA GLY A 187 -18.15 -2.12 -14.92
C GLY A 187 -17.75 -2.78 -13.60
N LEU A 188 -18.14 -2.19 -12.46
CA LEU A 188 -17.80 -2.63 -11.11
C LEU A 188 -19.07 -2.92 -10.30
N ASP A 189 -19.04 -3.93 -9.45
CA ASP A 189 -20.16 -4.31 -8.58
C ASP A 189 -19.96 -3.75 -7.17
N ALA A 190 -20.62 -2.65 -6.87
CA ALA A 190 -20.56 -2.01 -5.55
C ALA A 190 -21.12 -2.92 -4.43
N SER A 191 -21.96 -3.91 -4.76
CA SER A 191 -22.51 -4.85 -3.79
C SER A 191 -21.53 -5.97 -3.41
N ARG A 192 -20.43 -6.14 -4.15
CA ARG A 192 -19.37 -7.12 -3.93
C ARG A 192 -18.03 -6.41 -3.76
N THR A 193 -17.89 -5.66 -2.67
CA THR A 193 -16.68 -4.92 -2.35
C THR A 193 -16.00 -5.52 -1.12
N GLY A 194 -14.70 -5.81 -1.24
CA GLY A 194 -13.83 -6.22 -0.14
C GLY A 194 -12.78 -5.15 0.18
N VAL A 195 -12.21 -5.20 1.37
CA VAL A 195 -11.12 -4.31 1.79
C VAL A 195 -9.95 -5.11 2.33
N LEU A 196 -8.73 -4.76 1.92
CA LEU A 196 -7.52 -5.42 2.38
C LEU A 196 -6.34 -4.46 2.47
N GLY A 197 -5.39 -4.82 3.33
CA GLY A 197 -4.13 -4.10 3.43
C GLY A 197 -3.19 -4.67 4.48
N GLY A 198 -1.93 -4.29 4.38
CA GLY A 198 -0.88 -4.75 5.28
C GLY A 198 -0.25 -3.61 6.08
N SER A 199 0.17 -3.89 7.34
CA SER A 199 0.82 -2.90 8.21
C SER A 199 -0.14 -1.73 8.52
N HIS A 200 0.22 -0.50 8.14
CA HIS A 200 -0.72 0.62 8.18
C HIS A 200 -1.97 0.35 7.33
N GLY A 201 -1.85 -0.33 6.19
CA GLY A 201 -3.01 -0.76 5.40
C GLY A 201 -3.93 -1.72 6.16
N GLY A 202 -3.35 -2.61 6.98
CA GLY A 202 -4.11 -3.49 7.88
C GLY A 202 -4.79 -2.73 9.02
N PHE A 203 -4.13 -1.71 9.59
CA PHE A 203 -4.74 -0.73 10.50
C PHE A 203 -5.98 -0.09 9.87
N MET A 204 -5.83 0.42 8.63
CA MET A 204 -6.93 1.06 7.91
C MET A 204 -8.04 0.08 7.53
N THR A 205 -7.70 -1.16 7.20
CA THR A 205 -8.69 -2.23 6.95
C THR A 205 -9.55 -2.48 8.18
N THR A 206 -8.92 -2.62 9.36
CA THR A 206 -9.64 -2.81 10.63
C THR A 206 -10.46 -1.57 10.99
N TRP A 207 -9.92 -0.37 10.77
CA TRP A 207 -10.61 0.90 10.98
C TRP A 207 -11.86 1.03 10.10
N LEU A 208 -11.72 0.77 8.79
CA LEU A 208 -12.83 0.83 7.82
C LEU A 208 -13.89 -0.22 8.12
N ALA A 209 -13.52 -1.44 8.48
CA ALA A 209 -14.47 -2.47 8.87
C ALA A 209 -15.28 -2.09 10.13
N ALA A 210 -14.66 -1.34 11.06
CA ALA A 210 -15.31 -0.89 12.28
C ALA A 210 -16.22 0.34 12.09
N HIS A 211 -15.90 1.24 11.16
CA HIS A 211 -16.60 2.53 11.02
C HIS A 211 -17.42 2.64 9.74
N HIS A 212 -17.16 1.78 8.75
CA HIS A 212 -17.78 1.79 7.43
C HIS A 212 -18.00 0.35 6.91
N GLY A 213 -18.27 -0.59 7.83
CA GLY A 213 -18.43 -2.02 7.51
C GLY A 213 -19.54 -2.28 6.48
N GLU A 214 -20.57 -1.43 6.44
CA GLU A 214 -21.66 -1.50 5.47
C GLU A 214 -21.22 -1.36 4.01
N ARG A 215 -20.02 -0.82 3.78
CA ARG A 215 -19.43 -0.66 2.44
C ARG A 215 -18.76 -1.94 1.93
N PHE A 216 -18.55 -2.94 2.80
CA PHE A 216 -17.74 -4.10 2.48
C PHE A 216 -18.43 -5.41 2.83
N LYS A 217 -18.21 -6.46 2.03
CA LYS A 217 -18.70 -7.81 2.31
C LYS A 217 -17.78 -8.61 3.22
N ALA A 218 -16.48 -8.37 3.14
CA ALA A 218 -15.47 -9.00 3.96
C ALA A 218 -14.19 -8.16 3.99
N ALA A 219 -13.29 -8.47 4.94
CA ALA A 219 -12.03 -7.79 5.13
C ALA A 219 -10.86 -8.76 5.30
N ILE A 220 -9.66 -8.35 4.86
CA ILE A 220 -8.39 -9.04 5.13
C ILE A 220 -7.40 -8.04 5.73
N SER A 221 -7.06 -8.19 7.01
CA SER A 221 -6.05 -7.37 7.70
C SER A 221 -4.78 -8.17 7.89
N GLU A 222 -3.68 -7.72 7.26
CA GLU A 222 -2.40 -8.42 7.30
C GLU A 222 -1.36 -7.62 8.07
N ARG A 223 -0.58 -8.29 8.96
CA ARG A 223 0.53 -7.70 9.73
C ARG A 223 0.22 -6.29 10.25
N ALA A 224 -0.96 -6.12 10.83
CA ALA A 224 -1.54 -4.82 11.15
C ALA A 224 -1.11 -4.31 12.52
N LEU A 225 -1.06 -2.98 12.65
CA LEU A 225 -1.10 -2.29 13.93
C LEU A 225 -2.58 -2.12 14.32
N ASN A 226 -3.03 -2.77 15.39
CA ASN A 226 -4.42 -2.70 15.85
C ASN A 226 -4.56 -2.01 17.21
N ALA A 227 -3.52 -2.01 18.04
CA ALA A 227 -3.50 -1.46 19.39
C ALA A 227 -2.24 -0.61 19.60
N ILE A 228 -2.40 0.72 19.54
CA ILE A 228 -1.28 1.67 19.59
C ILE A 228 -0.60 1.65 20.96
N ASP A 229 -1.35 1.44 22.03
CA ASP A 229 -0.87 1.38 23.41
C ASP A 229 0.18 0.27 23.61
N SER A 230 -0.12 -0.95 23.16
CA SER A 230 0.85 -2.06 23.26
C SER A 230 1.95 -1.97 22.20
N PHE A 231 1.63 -1.51 20.99
CA PHE A 231 2.60 -1.28 19.93
C PHE A 231 3.72 -0.33 20.38
N HIS A 232 3.38 0.73 21.13
CA HIS A 232 4.34 1.71 21.64
C HIS A 232 5.53 1.06 22.37
N GLY A 233 5.27 0.04 23.17
CA GLY A 233 6.28 -0.62 24.02
C GLY A 233 6.85 -1.94 23.47
N SER A 234 6.28 -2.48 22.38
CA SER A 234 6.62 -3.81 21.88
C SER A 234 7.18 -3.84 20.46
N SER A 235 6.92 -2.80 19.65
CA SER A 235 7.44 -2.68 18.30
C SER A 235 8.88 -2.16 18.27
N ASP A 236 9.65 -2.56 17.26
CA ASP A 236 11.02 -2.07 16.98
C ASP A 236 11.08 -0.55 16.66
N ILE A 237 9.95 0.05 16.29
CA ILE A 237 9.81 1.49 16.05
C ILE A 237 8.75 2.16 16.96
N GLY A 238 8.13 1.41 17.87
CA GLY A 238 6.90 1.78 18.55
C GLY A 238 6.94 3.14 19.24
N TRP A 239 7.97 3.40 20.02
CA TRP A 239 8.12 4.63 20.81
C TRP A 239 8.24 5.90 19.94
N SER A 240 8.94 5.85 18.82
CA SER A 240 9.10 7.02 17.94
C SER A 240 7.88 7.18 17.01
N PHE A 241 7.43 6.09 16.39
CA PHE A 241 6.30 6.09 15.47
C PHE A 241 5.01 6.56 16.15
N THR A 242 4.74 6.05 17.36
CA THR A 242 3.54 6.43 18.13
C THR A 242 3.57 7.93 18.48
N ARG A 243 4.69 8.43 19.01
CA ARG A 243 4.83 9.84 19.35
C ARG A 243 4.65 10.73 18.12
N ASP A 244 5.28 10.39 17.01
CA ASP A 244 5.33 11.25 15.83
C ASP A 244 3.99 11.30 15.08
N LEU A 245 3.17 10.24 15.15
CA LEU A 245 1.87 10.17 14.48
C LEU A 245 0.66 10.45 15.38
N TYR A 246 0.69 9.99 16.63
CA TYR A 246 -0.47 10.02 17.52
C TYR A 246 -0.27 10.95 18.71
N GLY A 247 0.95 11.49 18.89
CA GLY A 247 1.32 12.33 20.05
C GLY A 247 1.69 11.51 21.28
N GLU A 248 1.79 12.19 22.45
CA GLU A 248 2.29 11.61 23.70
C GLU A 248 1.18 11.21 24.67
N ASP A 249 -0.08 11.49 24.38
CA ASP A 249 -1.22 11.19 25.25
C ASP A 249 -1.70 9.74 25.06
N PRO A 250 -1.54 8.83 26.06
CA PRO A 250 -1.99 7.46 25.96
C PRO A 250 -3.52 7.31 25.77
N ALA A 251 -4.32 8.27 26.21
CA ALA A 251 -5.77 8.22 26.01
C ALA A 251 -6.10 8.33 24.51
N ARG A 252 -5.36 9.15 23.78
CA ARG A 252 -5.49 9.26 22.31
C ARG A 252 -5.01 8.01 21.57
N TRP A 253 -4.01 7.30 22.09
CA TRP A 253 -3.57 6.04 21.50
C TRP A 253 -4.69 5.00 21.56
N VAL A 254 -5.37 4.91 22.70
CA VAL A 254 -6.52 4.00 22.85
C VAL A 254 -7.66 4.42 21.93
N GLU A 255 -8.01 5.70 21.90
CA GLU A 255 -9.07 6.24 21.04
C GLU A 255 -8.82 5.96 19.55
N GLN A 256 -7.59 6.13 19.09
CA GLN A 256 -7.22 5.95 17.68
C GLN A 256 -6.85 4.50 17.31
N SER A 257 -6.84 3.58 18.26
CA SER A 257 -6.57 2.16 18.01
C SER A 257 -7.78 1.48 17.35
N PRO A 258 -7.63 0.84 16.17
CA PRO A 258 -8.72 0.09 15.55
C PRO A 258 -9.31 -0.98 16.46
N LEU A 259 -8.49 -1.61 17.30
CA LEU A 259 -8.94 -2.61 18.29
C LEU A 259 -9.98 -2.05 19.25
N THR A 260 -9.93 -0.79 19.62
CA THR A 260 -10.91 -0.14 20.50
C THR A 260 -12.31 -0.18 19.88
N HIS A 261 -12.39 -0.04 18.57
CA HIS A 261 -13.65 0.01 17.81
C HIS A 261 -14.07 -1.34 17.21
N ALA A 262 -13.29 -2.41 17.39
CA ALA A 262 -13.54 -3.71 16.77
C ALA A 262 -14.85 -4.39 17.20
N ASP A 263 -15.50 -3.88 18.25
CA ASP A 263 -16.86 -4.28 18.66
C ASP A 263 -17.95 -3.84 17.67
N LYS A 264 -17.65 -2.99 16.72
CA LYS A 264 -18.54 -2.58 15.65
C LYS A 264 -18.38 -3.42 14.38
N ILE A 265 -17.36 -4.27 14.30
CA ILE A 265 -17.12 -5.12 13.12
C ILE A 265 -18.12 -6.27 13.10
N GLU A 266 -18.89 -6.37 12.01
CA GLU A 266 -19.90 -7.41 11.79
C GLU A 266 -19.63 -8.26 10.54
N ILE A 267 -18.76 -7.79 9.65
CA ILE A 267 -18.39 -8.47 8.40
C ILE A 267 -17.37 -9.58 8.64
N PRO A 268 -17.34 -10.66 7.81
CA PRO A 268 -16.32 -11.69 7.83
C PRO A 268 -14.91 -11.10 7.76
N PHE A 269 -13.98 -11.63 8.58
CA PHE A 269 -12.69 -11.00 8.81
C PHE A 269 -11.54 -12.02 8.83
N LEU A 270 -10.65 -11.98 7.82
CA LEU A 270 -9.42 -12.75 7.81
C LEU A 270 -8.25 -11.91 8.35
N ILE A 271 -7.53 -12.48 9.31
CA ILE A 271 -6.31 -11.89 9.86
C ILE A 271 -5.12 -12.73 9.39
N ILE A 272 -4.16 -12.11 8.74
CA ILE A 272 -2.91 -12.76 8.31
C ILE A 272 -1.74 -12.12 9.04
N HIS A 273 -0.88 -12.93 9.65
CA HIS A 273 0.27 -12.42 10.40
C HIS A 273 1.46 -13.36 10.34
N SER A 274 2.63 -12.83 10.66
CA SER A 274 3.90 -13.57 10.75
C SER A 274 4.32 -13.71 12.21
N GLU A 275 4.84 -14.88 12.58
CA GLU A 275 5.17 -15.22 13.96
C GLU A 275 6.32 -14.36 14.53
N HIS A 276 7.30 -14.00 13.68
CA HIS A 276 8.47 -13.19 14.05
C HIS A 276 8.37 -11.74 13.54
N ASP A 277 7.17 -11.19 13.51
CA ASP A 277 6.98 -9.78 13.16
C ASP A 277 7.31 -8.87 14.34
N TRP A 278 8.47 -8.22 14.29
CA TRP A 278 8.92 -7.25 15.30
C TRP A 278 8.45 -5.82 15.02
N ARG A 279 7.97 -5.55 13.80
CA ARG A 279 7.42 -4.24 13.40
C ARG A 279 5.99 -4.07 13.93
N CYS A 280 5.12 -5.03 13.63
CA CYS A 280 3.80 -5.14 14.22
C CYS A 280 3.76 -6.48 14.97
N PRO A 281 4.04 -6.51 16.28
CA PRO A 281 4.15 -7.76 17.02
C PRO A 281 2.90 -8.63 16.91
N VAL A 282 3.08 -9.96 16.89
CA VAL A 282 2.01 -10.93 16.62
C VAL A 282 0.78 -10.80 17.55
N GLU A 283 1.00 -10.26 18.76
CA GLU A 283 -0.10 -9.99 19.71
C GLU A 283 -1.16 -9.00 19.16
N GLN A 284 -0.77 -8.14 18.21
CA GLN A 284 -1.70 -7.23 17.54
C GLN A 284 -2.79 -7.99 16.78
N ALA A 285 -2.41 -9.09 16.11
CA ALA A 285 -3.32 -10.00 15.43
C ALA A 285 -4.12 -10.86 16.42
N GLN A 286 -3.46 -11.41 17.44
CA GLN A 286 -4.07 -12.27 18.45
C GLN A 286 -5.17 -11.54 19.22
N ARG A 287 -4.93 -10.29 19.64
CA ARG A 287 -5.92 -9.46 20.35
C ARG A 287 -7.15 -9.18 19.49
N LEU A 288 -6.96 -8.83 18.22
CA LEU A 288 -8.07 -8.60 17.30
C LEU A 288 -8.86 -9.90 17.07
N PHE A 289 -8.19 -11.01 16.80
CA PHE A 289 -8.81 -12.31 16.57
C PHE A 289 -9.70 -12.71 17.75
N VAL A 290 -9.17 -12.69 18.98
CA VAL A 290 -9.91 -13.04 20.18
C VAL A 290 -11.14 -12.14 20.36
N LYS A 291 -10.97 -10.82 20.16
CA LYS A 291 -12.07 -9.86 20.29
C LYS A 291 -13.22 -10.14 19.31
N LEU A 292 -12.90 -10.42 18.04
CA LEU A 292 -13.90 -10.74 17.02
C LEU A 292 -14.58 -12.09 17.26
N ARG A 293 -13.80 -13.13 17.61
CA ARG A 293 -14.32 -14.48 17.89
C ARG A 293 -15.28 -14.49 19.08
N LEU A 294 -14.96 -13.78 20.17
CA LEU A 294 -15.84 -13.69 21.34
C LEU A 294 -17.17 -13.00 21.03
N ARG A 295 -17.23 -12.20 19.98
CA ARG A 295 -18.46 -11.55 19.50
C ARG A 295 -19.25 -12.39 18.50
N GLY A 296 -18.72 -13.55 18.10
CA GLY A 296 -19.35 -14.42 17.11
C GLY A 296 -19.16 -13.98 15.66
N VAL A 297 -18.25 -13.02 15.39
CA VAL A 297 -17.89 -12.63 14.02
C VAL A 297 -17.18 -13.80 13.34
N GLU A 298 -17.55 -14.09 12.09
CA GLU A 298 -16.83 -15.05 11.26
C GLU A 298 -15.39 -14.56 11.05
N THR A 299 -14.43 -15.22 11.70
CA THR A 299 -13.04 -14.75 11.75
C THR A 299 -12.07 -15.91 11.67
N GLU A 300 -11.07 -15.78 10.81
CA GLU A 300 -9.94 -16.68 10.68
C GLU A 300 -8.63 -15.96 11.04
N LEU A 301 -7.68 -16.69 11.60
CA LEU A 301 -6.31 -16.22 11.85
C LEU A 301 -5.33 -17.18 11.18
N LEU A 302 -4.62 -16.68 10.17
CA LEU A 302 -3.55 -17.39 9.48
C LEU A 302 -2.20 -16.87 9.96
N LEU A 303 -1.40 -17.74 10.60
CA LEU A 303 -0.06 -17.43 11.06
C LEU A 303 0.99 -18.13 10.20
N PHE A 304 2.02 -17.39 9.80
CA PHE A 304 3.16 -17.91 9.05
C PHE A 304 4.36 -18.10 10.00
N PRO A 305 4.79 -19.34 10.26
CA PRO A 305 5.89 -19.62 11.16
C PRO A 305 7.22 -19.15 10.59
N GLY A 306 8.06 -18.58 11.45
CA GLY A 306 9.43 -18.15 11.10
C GLY A 306 9.50 -16.92 10.19
N GLU A 307 8.38 -16.35 9.76
CA GLU A 307 8.33 -15.16 8.92
C GLU A 307 8.25 -13.87 9.74
N GLY A 308 8.72 -12.78 9.14
CA GLY A 308 8.67 -11.43 9.71
C GLY A 308 7.69 -10.51 8.99
N HIS A 309 7.83 -9.20 9.22
CA HIS A 309 6.94 -8.16 8.65
C HIS A 309 6.93 -8.15 7.13
N GLU A 310 7.97 -8.63 6.47
CA GLU A 310 8.17 -8.57 5.03
C GLU A 310 7.68 -9.83 4.27
N LEU A 311 6.91 -10.72 4.91
CA LEU A 311 6.42 -11.99 4.31
C LEU A 311 5.95 -11.81 2.86
N SER A 312 5.02 -10.87 2.60
CA SER A 312 4.43 -10.68 1.27
C SER A 312 5.45 -10.23 0.21
N ARG A 313 6.57 -9.64 0.62
CA ARG A 313 7.61 -9.07 -0.24
C ARG A 313 8.83 -9.98 -0.40
N SER A 314 9.35 -10.52 0.70
CA SER A 314 10.63 -11.24 0.74
C SER A 314 10.61 -12.53 1.56
N GLY A 315 9.42 -12.99 2.01
CA GLY A 315 9.25 -14.26 2.70
C GLY A 315 9.55 -15.46 1.79
N LEU A 316 9.56 -16.65 2.38
CA LEU A 316 9.77 -17.90 1.65
C LEU A 316 8.78 -18.01 0.48
N PRO A 317 9.20 -18.41 -0.72
CA PRO A 317 8.32 -18.52 -1.88
C PRO A 317 7.08 -19.41 -1.62
N SER A 318 7.23 -20.50 -0.87
CA SER A 318 6.12 -21.37 -0.46
C SER A 318 5.09 -20.66 0.42
N HIS A 319 5.55 -19.81 1.36
CA HIS A 319 4.67 -19.03 2.23
C HIS A 319 3.97 -17.91 1.46
N ARG A 320 4.67 -17.26 0.52
CA ARG A 320 4.04 -16.27 -0.36
C ARG A 320 2.95 -16.89 -1.24
N ALA A 321 3.20 -18.08 -1.79
CA ALA A 321 2.19 -18.82 -2.56
C ALA A 321 0.98 -19.20 -1.68
N ALA A 322 1.21 -19.81 -0.51
CA ALA A 322 0.15 -20.17 0.42
C ALA A 322 -0.66 -18.96 0.90
N ARG A 323 -0.01 -17.79 1.07
CA ARG A 323 -0.70 -16.53 1.37
C ARG A 323 -1.67 -16.14 0.26
N PHE A 324 -1.24 -16.18 -1.02
CA PHE A 324 -2.12 -15.88 -2.14
C PHE A 324 -3.29 -16.86 -2.24
N GLU A 325 -3.06 -18.15 -2.04
CA GLU A 325 -4.11 -19.18 -2.03
C GLU A 325 -5.16 -18.87 -0.94
N ALA A 326 -4.73 -18.57 0.28
CA ALA A 326 -5.63 -18.22 1.39
C ALA A 326 -6.43 -16.94 1.11
N VAL A 327 -5.81 -15.90 0.54
CA VAL A 327 -6.46 -14.65 0.17
C VAL A 327 -7.51 -14.87 -0.92
N LEU A 328 -7.18 -15.63 -1.97
CA LEU A 328 -8.12 -15.92 -3.05
C LEU A 328 -9.26 -16.82 -2.60
N ASP A 329 -8.99 -17.82 -1.76
CA ASP A 329 -10.04 -18.65 -1.15
C ASP A 329 -11.01 -17.81 -0.32
N TRP A 330 -10.48 -16.89 0.50
CA TRP A 330 -11.30 -15.97 1.30
C TRP A 330 -12.22 -15.12 0.41
N TRP A 331 -11.68 -14.50 -0.62
CA TRP A 331 -12.49 -13.70 -1.54
C TRP A 331 -13.51 -14.54 -2.31
N GLY A 332 -13.15 -15.75 -2.74
CA GLY A 332 -14.06 -16.69 -3.42
C GLY A 332 -15.26 -17.14 -2.57
N ARG A 333 -15.13 -17.11 -1.23
CA ARG A 333 -16.22 -17.42 -0.28
C ARG A 333 -17.13 -16.24 0.00
N HIS A 334 -16.64 -15.01 -0.15
CA HIS A 334 -17.34 -13.83 0.38
C HIS A 334 -17.73 -12.79 -0.69
N LEU A 335 -17.15 -12.82 -1.89
CA LEU A 335 -17.41 -11.91 -3.00
C LEU A 335 -17.89 -12.64 -4.25
#